data_bfe52c89a5c8b96e39ab5a00a12626cf
#
_entry.id   bfe52c89a5c8b96e39ab5a00a12626cf
#
_cell.length_a   1.000
_cell.length_b   1.000
_cell.length_c   1.000
_cell.angle_alpha   90.00
_cell.angle_beta   90.00
_cell.angle_gamma   90.00
#
_symmetry.space_group_name_H-M   'P 1'
#
loop_
_entity.id
_entity.type
_entity.pdbx_description
1 polymer ?
#
loop_
_entity_poly.entity_id
_entity_poly.type
_entity_poly.pdbx_seq_one_letter_code
_entity_poly.pdbx_strand_id
1 'polypeptide(L)'
;MLDIRRIKENPEEIKRLLRAKEVDCDEAVDRILELDQKRRELIASTEAKKAEQNKVSKQIPLLKKQGQDVAPIFQQMTELKNQIAENDSALTEVEAEYRTWMLSLPNLPDPDLKAGGKENNEPLRYYGEPHKFDFEPKHHVDLCTDLGLIDYERGTKLAGTGFWIYTGLGARLEWALLNYFMDCHLADGYEMVILPHMLEYKCGETAGQFPKFADEVYKIANPTDDRIHFMLPTAETALASIHRDEILKQSDLPHKMFAYTPCFRREAGSHRADERGMVRGHQFNKIEMFQVTLPEKSDEAFEELVTKAENLVKGLGFHFRTVKLAAGDCSASMARTYDIEIQIPSMNGYKEVSSVSNARDYQARRGNIRFRREETGKIEFVHTLNGSGLATSRIFPAMVEQNQRADGSIVVPEVLRKYLGGLEVIERK
;
A
#
# COMPACT_ATOMS: atom_id res chain seq x y z
N MET A 1 -7.54 5.75 -6.54
CA MET A 1 -8.89 6.30 -6.86
C MET A 1 -9.31 5.79 -8.22
N LEU A 2 -10.57 5.41 -8.41
CA LEU A 2 -11.05 4.94 -9.71
C LEU A 2 -11.12 6.07 -10.74
N ASP A 3 -11.10 5.71 -12.03
CA ASP A 3 -11.37 6.67 -13.12
C ASP A 3 -12.88 6.92 -13.23
N ILE A 4 -13.32 8.17 -13.06
CA ILE A 4 -14.73 8.56 -13.19
C ILE A 4 -15.31 8.21 -14.57
N ARG A 5 -14.48 8.20 -15.63
CA ARG A 5 -14.93 7.82 -16.96
C ARG A 5 -15.39 6.36 -17.00
N ARG A 6 -14.64 5.44 -16.37
CA ARG A 6 -15.03 4.02 -16.26
C ARG A 6 -16.33 3.85 -15.47
N ILE A 7 -16.49 4.63 -14.38
CA ILE A 7 -17.72 4.60 -13.56
C ILE A 7 -18.92 5.04 -14.41
N LYS A 8 -18.76 6.09 -15.21
CA LYS A 8 -19.83 6.63 -16.09
C LYS A 8 -20.18 5.73 -17.26
N GLU A 9 -19.18 5.10 -17.86
CA GLU A 9 -19.38 4.23 -19.02
C GLU A 9 -20.18 2.98 -18.70
N ASN A 10 -19.93 2.37 -17.52
CA ASN A 10 -20.62 1.15 -17.10
C ASN A 10 -20.74 1.05 -15.58
N PRO A 11 -21.66 1.80 -14.94
CA PRO A 11 -21.82 1.81 -13.49
C PRO A 11 -22.19 0.44 -12.91
N GLU A 12 -23.02 -0.33 -13.59
CA GLU A 12 -23.45 -1.65 -13.11
C GLU A 12 -22.29 -2.67 -13.09
N GLU A 13 -21.39 -2.60 -14.05
CA GLU A 13 -20.19 -3.43 -14.06
C GLU A 13 -19.25 -3.04 -12.91
N ILE A 14 -19.09 -1.74 -12.63
CA ILE A 14 -18.32 -1.25 -11.49
C ILE A 14 -18.90 -1.78 -10.17
N LYS A 15 -20.22 -1.66 -9.97
CA LYS A 15 -20.91 -2.21 -8.80
C LYS A 15 -20.70 -3.72 -8.68
N ARG A 16 -20.83 -4.46 -9.78
CA ARG A 16 -20.60 -5.91 -9.82
C ARG A 16 -19.17 -6.28 -9.39
N LEU A 17 -18.15 -5.56 -9.89
CA LEU A 17 -16.75 -5.80 -9.55
C LEU A 17 -16.45 -5.45 -8.08
N LEU A 18 -17.07 -4.39 -7.54
CA LEU A 18 -16.92 -4.04 -6.13
C LEU A 18 -17.58 -5.07 -5.21
N ARG A 19 -18.75 -5.60 -5.58
CA ARG A 19 -19.39 -6.71 -4.86
C ARG A 19 -18.54 -7.98 -4.88
N ALA A 20 -17.77 -8.23 -5.94
CA ALA A 20 -16.80 -9.34 -5.96
C ALA A 20 -15.71 -9.23 -4.88
N LYS A 21 -15.43 -8.01 -4.40
CA LYS A 21 -14.56 -7.72 -3.24
C LYS A 21 -15.30 -7.76 -1.90
N GLU A 22 -16.55 -8.24 -1.87
CA GLU A 22 -17.42 -8.26 -0.68
C GLU A 22 -17.68 -6.86 -0.08
N VAL A 23 -17.63 -5.82 -0.92
CA VAL A 23 -17.90 -4.44 -0.51
C VAL A 23 -19.13 -3.92 -1.22
N ASP A 24 -20.15 -3.55 -0.44
CA ASP A 24 -21.33 -2.87 -0.96
C ASP A 24 -21.01 -1.38 -1.13
N CYS A 25 -20.90 -0.96 -2.39
CA CYS A 25 -20.61 0.41 -2.78
C CYS A 25 -21.66 0.97 -3.74
N ASP A 26 -22.83 0.37 -3.85
CA ASP A 26 -23.85 0.77 -4.83
C ASP A 26 -24.29 2.22 -4.62
N GLU A 27 -24.63 2.58 -3.38
CA GLU A 27 -24.98 3.96 -3.00
C GLU A 27 -23.83 4.94 -3.30
N ALA A 28 -22.60 4.54 -3.00
CA ALA A 28 -21.43 5.38 -3.24
C ALA A 28 -21.21 5.65 -4.74
N VAL A 29 -21.40 4.64 -5.59
CA VAL A 29 -21.30 4.77 -7.05
C VAL A 29 -22.37 5.71 -7.57
N ASP A 30 -23.63 5.55 -7.15
CA ASP A 30 -24.74 6.38 -7.58
C ASP A 30 -24.54 7.84 -7.13
N ARG A 31 -24.13 8.05 -5.88
CA ARG A 31 -23.84 9.39 -5.35
C ARG A 31 -22.70 10.09 -6.09
N ILE A 32 -21.65 9.36 -6.45
CA ILE A 32 -20.53 9.89 -7.26
C ILE A 32 -21.02 10.36 -8.62
N LEU A 33 -21.90 9.63 -9.28
CA LEU A 33 -22.45 10.01 -10.57
C LEU A 33 -23.31 11.28 -10.49
N GLU A 34 -24.16 11.40 -9.46
CA GLU A 34 -24.94 12.62 -9.20
C GLU A 34 -24.03 13.82 -8.95
N LEU A 35 -23.01 13.67 -8.12
CA LEU A 35 -22.09 14.74 -7.79
C LEU A 35 -21.22 15.15 -9.00
N ASP A 36 -20.78 14.18 -9.85
CA ASP A 36 -20.06 14.51 -11.09
C ASP A 36 -20.95 15.28 -12.06
N GLN A 37 -22.23 14.95 -12.16
CA GLN A 37 -23.17 15.70 -12.97
C GLN A 37 -23.35 17.12 -12.45
N LYS A 38 -23.65 17.28 -11.16
CA LYS A 38 -23.82 18.60 -10.52
C LYS A 38 -22.56 19.47 -10.64
N ARG A 39 -21.40 18.88 -10.44
CA ARG A 39 -20.10 19.54 -10.62
C ARG A 39 -19.93 20.09 -12.05
N ARG A 40 -20.22 19.29 -13.06
CA ARG A 40 -20.14 19.71 -14.47
C ARG A 40 -21.14 20.82 -14.81
N GLU A 41 -22.35 20.76 -14.29
CA GLU A 41 -23.38 21.79 -14.46
C GLU A 41 -22.95 23.12 -13.83
N LEU A 42 -22.39 23.10 -12.61
CA LEU A 42 -21.87 24.30 -11.93
C LEU A 42 -20.70 24.91 -12.70
N ILE A 43 -19.76 24.11 -13.19
CA ILE A 43 -18.62 24.57 -14.00
C ILE A 43 -19.13 25.24 -15.27
N ALA A 44 -20.00 24.60 -16.03
CA ALA A 44 -20.55 25.14 -17.27
C ALA A 44 -21.34 26.44 -17.03
N SER A 45 -22.16 26.50 -15.98
CA SER A 45 -22.90 27.69 -15.58
C SER A 45 -21.96 28.86 -15.21
N THR A 46 -20.89 28.56 -14.44
CA THR A 46 -19.90 29.57 -14.04
C THR A 46 -19.14 30.11 -15.25
N GLU A 47 -18.70 29.23 -16.16
CA GLU A 47 -18.01 29.66 -17.40
C GLU A 47 -18.91 30.50 -18.29
N ALA A 48 -20.19 30.17 -18.45
CA ALA A 48 -21.15 30.97 -19.19
C ALA A 48 -21.34 32.34 -18.58
N LYS A 49 -21.50 32.45 -17.25
CA LYS A 49 -21.62 33.74 -16.54
C LYS A 49 -20.35 34.56 -16.62
N LYS A 50 -19.16 33.99 -16.53
CA LYS A 50 -17.87 34.68 -16.73
C LYS A 50 -17.74 35.22 -18.17
N ALA A 51 -18.18 34.43 -19.16
CA ALA A 51 -18.20 34.89 -20.55
C ALA A 51 -19.18 36.05 -20.77
N GLU A 52 -20.38 36.02 -20.17
CA GLU A 52 -21.35 37.10 -20.21
C GLU A 52 -20.83 38.37 -19.52
N GLN A 53 -20.25 38.22 -18.31
CA GLN A 53 -19.63 39.34 -17.58
C GLN A 53 -18.54 40.01 -18.42
N ASN A 54 -17.70 39.27 -19.11
CA ASN A 54 -16.68 39.79 -20.01
C ASN A 54 -17.29 40.53 -21.21
N LYS A 55 -18.39 40.01 -21.77
CA LYS A 55 -19.12 40.66 -22.89
C LYS A 55 -19.73 41.96 -22.45
N VAL A 56 -20.42 41.99 -21.33
CA VAL A 56 -21.05 43.18 -20.74
C VAL A 56 -20.01 44.24 -20.39
N SER A 57 -18.90 43.85 -19.77
CA SER A 57 -17.80 44.73 -19.42
C SER A 57 -17.22 45.48 -20.64
N LYS A 58 -17.11 44.81 -21.80
CA LYS A 58 -16.62 45.40 -23.04
C LYS A 58 -17.56 46.45 -23.62
N GLN A 59 -18.83 46.50 -23.24
CA GLN A 59 -19.81 47.50 -23.69
C GLN A 59 -19.68 48.86 -22.94
N ILE A 60 -19.18 48.83 -21.71
CA ILE A 60 -19.09 50.02 -20.83
C ILE A 60 -18.36 51.21 -21.51
N PRO A 61 -17.15 51.05 -22.11
CA PRO A 61 -16.45 52.15 -22.77
C PRO A 61 -17.22 52.73 -23.95
N LEU A 62 -17.92 51.87 -24.69
CA LEU A 62 -18.70 52.29 -25.86
C LEU A 62 -19.91 53.16 -25.46
N LEU A 63 -20.66 52.71 -24.46
CA LEU A 63 -21.86 53.37 -23.95
C LEU A 63 -21.51 54.67 -23.27
N LYS A 64 -20.41 54.73 -22.49
CA LYS A 64 -19.88 55.98 -21.94
C LYS A 64 -19.52 56.99 -23.04
N LYS A 65 -18.92 56.56 -24.15
CA LYS A 65 -18.59 57.41 -25.29
C LYS A 65 -19.84 57.94 -26.00
N GLN A 66 -20.94 57.18 -25.96
CA GLN A 66 -22.25 57.54 -26.52
C GLN A 66 -23.11 58.38 -25.55
N GLY A 67 -22.63 58.73 -24.35
CA GLY A 67 -23.38 59.48 -23.34
C GLY A 67 -24.55 58.71 -22.71
N GLN A 68 -24.58 57.39 -22.86
CA GLN A 68 -25.65 56.54 -22.32
C GLN A 68 -25.40 56.21 -20.85
N ASP A 69 -26.50 56.03 -20.09
CA ASP A 69 -26.42 55.61 -18.69
C ASP A 69 -25.85 54.18 -18.58
N VAL A 70 -24.80 54.01 -17.80
CA VAL A 70 -24.13 52.75 -17.54
C VAL A 70 -24.53 52.11 -16.19
N ALA A 71 -25.38 52.77 -15.39
CA ALA A 71 -25.81 52.25 -14.09
C ALA A 71 -26.50 50.86 -14.21
N PRO A 72 -27.38 50.57 -15.18
CA PRO A 72 -27.99 49.27 -15.37
C PRO A 72 -26.93 48.18 -15.65
N ILE A 73 -25.85 48.52 -16.37
CA ILE A 73 -24.78 47.57 -16.69
C ILE A 73 -23.95 47.25 -15.45
N PHE A 74 -23.67 48.20 -14.61
CA PHE A 74 -23.00 47.97 -13.34
C PHE A 74 -23.86 47.11 -12.40
N GLN A 75 -25.17 47.28 -12.40
CA GLN A 75 -26.07 46.41 -11.64
C GLN A 75 -26.04 44.97 -12.18
N GLN A 76 -26.13 44.77 -13.49
CA GLN A 76 -26.00 43.46 -14.13
C GLN A 76 -24.67 42.80 -13.82
N MET A 77 -23.57 43.52 -13.88
CA MET A 77 -22.24 43.03 -13.52
C MET A 77 -22.16 42.61 -12.07
N THR A 78 -22.78 43.34 -11.16
CA THR A 78 -22.83 43.02 -9.73
C THR A 78 -23.62 41.74 -9.50
N GLU A 79 -24.74 41.56 -10.18
CA GLU A 79 -25.58 40.37 -10.11
C GLU A 79 -24.84 39.12 -10.66
N LEU A 80 -24.19 39.25 -11.83
CA LEU A 80 -23.34 38.19 -12.38
C LEU A 80 -22.19 37.82 -11.45
N LYS A 81 -21.55 38.80 -10.83
CA LYS A 81 -20.48 38.56 -9.84
C LYS A 81 -20.99 37.74 -8.62
N ASN A 82 -22.16 38.11 -8.10
CA ASN A 82 -22.77 37.39 -6.98
C ASN A 82 -23.12 35.95 -7.35
N GLN A 83 -23.73 35.72 -8.51
CA GLN A 83 -24.08 34.40 -9.01
C GLN A 83 -22.83 33.53 -9.29
N ILE A 84 -21.73 34.13 -9.75
CA ILE A 84 -20.45 33.41 -9.92
C ILE A 84 -19.93 33.00 -8.56
N ALA A 85 -19.95 33.88 -7.56
CA ALA A 85 -19.49 33.55 -6.20
C ALA A 85 -20.34 32.45 -5.53
N GLU A 86 -21.66 32.49 -5.72
CA GLU A 86 -22.57 31.41 -5.25
C GLU A 86 -22.24 30.06 -5.90
N ASN A 87 -22.05 30.05 -7.24
CA ASN A 87 -21.66 28.84 -7.96
C ASN A 87 -20.29 28.32 -7.50
N ASP A 88 -19.30 29.20 -7.31
CA ASP A 88 -17.95 28.80 -6.87
C ASP A 88 -17.98 28.21 -5.45
N SER A 89 -18.83 28.75 -4.53
CA SER A 89 -19.06 28.19 -3.20
C SER A 89 -19.72 26.81 -3.29
N ALA A 90 -20.80 26.68 -4.06
CA ALA A 90 -21.50 25.41 -4.26
C ALA A 90 -20.58 24.36 -4.92
N LEU A 91 -19.72 24.77 -5.85
CA LEU A 91 -18.75 23.88 -6.49
C LEU A 91 -17.73 23.37 -5.47
N THR A 92 -17.25 24.21 -4.57
CA THR A 92 -16.31 23.81 -3.51
C THR A 92 -16.91 22.73 -2.60
N GLU A 93 -18.17 22.88 -2.20
CA GLU A 93 -18.88 21.89 -1.38
C GLU A 93 -19.07 20.57 -2.14
N VAL A 94 -19.51 20.64 -3.38
CA VAL A 94 -19.72 19.47 -4.25
C VAL A 94 -18.39 18.74 -4.49
N GLU A 95 -17.30 19.44 -4.73
CA GLU A 95 -15.98 18.83 -4.94
C GLU A 95 -15.43 18.16 -3.68
N ALA A 96 -15.67 18.72 -2.51
CA ALA A 96 -15.28 18.13 -1.23
C ALA A 96 -16.05 16.83 -0.97
N GLU A 97 -17.37 16.83 -1.18
CA GLU A 97 -18.21 15.64 -1.04
C GLU A 97 -17.84 14.57 -2.09
N TYR A 98 -17.72 14.98 -3.35
CA TYR A 98 -17.30 14.10 -4.45
C TYR A 98 -15.95 13.42 -4.15
N ARG A 99 -14.97 14.18 -3.65
CA ARG A 99 -13.67 13.63 -3.26
C ARG A 99 -13.80 12.60 -2.14
N THR A 100 -14.63 12.86 -1.14
CA THR A 100 -14.86 11.95 -0.02
C THR A 100 -15.41 10.61 -0.51
N TRP A 101 -16.43 10.62 -1.34
CA TRP A 101 -17.00 9.41 -1.93
C TRP A 101 -16.02 8.67 -2.85
N MET A 102 -15.30 9.39 -3.70
CA MET A 102 -14.29 8.80 -4.56
C MET A 102 -13.13 8.15 -3.78
N LEU A 103 -12.77 8.69 -2.62
CA LEU A 103 -11.74 8.10 -1.74
C LEU A 103 -12.26 6.89 -0.96
N SER A 104 -13.56 6.74 -0.76
CA SER A 104 -14.14 5.58 -0.09
C SER A 104 -14.18 4.32 -0.96
N LEU A 105 -14.24 4.47 -2.29
CA LEU A 105 -14.27 3.32 -3.20
C LEU A 105 -12.93 2.56 -3.20
N PRO A 106 -12.95 1.23 -3.04
CA PRO A 106 -11.76 0.41 -3.25
C PRO A 106 -11.39 0.31 -4.73
N ASN A 107 -10.21 -0.24 -5.00
CA ASN A 107 -9.78 -0.56 -6.35
C ASN A 107 -10.60 -1.74 -6.92
N LEU A 108 -10.73 -1.77 -8.23
CA LEU A 108 -11.40 -2.88 -8.92
C LEU A 108 -10.50 -4.11 -8.97
N PRO A 109 -11.03 -5.31 -8.77
CA PRO A 109 -10.27 -6.53 -8.96
C PRO A 109 -10.01 -6.78 -10.43
N ASP A 110 -8.88 -7.44 -10.74
CA ASP A 110 -8.62 -7.96 -12.09
C ASP A 110 -9.66 -9.02 -12.48
N PRO A 111 -10.03 -9.14 -13.77
CA PRO A 111 -11.17 -9.97 -14.21
C PRO A 111 -11.02 -11.47 -13.96
N ASP A 112 -9.79 -11.96 -13.79
CA ASP A 112 -9.49 -13.39 -13.57
C ASP A 112 -9.47 -13.80 -12.09
N LEU A 113 -9.73 -12.86 -11.17
CA LEU A 113 -9.83 -13.18 -9.76
C LEU A 113 -11.21 -13.77 -9.42
N LYS A 114 -11.23 -14.80 -8.60
CA LYS A 114 -12.48 -15.31 -8.02
C LYS A 114 -13.10 -14.27 -7.10
N ALA A 115 -14.43 -14.17 -7.15
CA ALA A 115 -15.17 -13.37 -6.19
C ALA A 115 -15.14 -14.00 -4.79
N GLY A 116 -15.38 -13.19 -3.75
CA GLY A 116 -15.44 -13.63 -2.37
C GLY A 116 -14.11 -13.57 -1.63
N GLY A 117 -14.10 -14.08 -0.41
CA GLY A 117 -13.02 -13.95 0.54
C GLY A 117 -11.95 -15.04 0.44
N LYS A 118 -11.23 -15.22 1.54
CA LYS A 118 -10.05 -16.09 1.67
C LYS A 118 -10.31 -17.55 1.30
N GLU A 119 -11.51 -18.04 1.47
CA GLU A 119 -11.92 -19.41 1.13
C GLU A 119 -11.83 -19.71 -0.37
N ASN A 120 -11.81 -18.67 -1.20
CA ASN A 120 -11.70 -18.75 -2.67
C ASN A 120 -10.28 -18.53 -3.20
N ASN A 121 -9.29 -18.39 -2.31
CA ASN A 121 -7.89 -18.26 -2.70
C ASN A 121 -7.39 -19.52 -3.43
N GLU A 122 -6.50 -19.33 -4.42
CA GLU A 122 -6.01 -20.41 -5.29
C GLU A 122 -4.50 -20.62 -5.11
N PRO A 123 -4.06 -21.75 -4.51
CA PRO A 123 -2.68 -22.15 -4.57
C PRO A 123 -2.25 -22.37 -6.03
N LEU A 124 -1.27 -21.63 -6.50
CA LEU A 124 -0.78 -21.70 -7.88
C LEU A 124 0.36 -22.70 -8.04
N ARG A 125 1.29 -22.68 -7.09
CA ARG A 125 2.50 -23.50 -7.14
C ARG A 125 3.09 -23.72 -5.76
N TYR A 126 3.85 -24.81 -5.63
CA TYR A 126 4.59 -25.19 -4.43
C TYR A 126 6.06 -25.30 -4.77
N TYR A 127 6.92 -25.05 -3.79
CA TYR A 127 8.36 -25.23 -3.88
C TYR A 127 8.88 -26.02 -2.69
N GLY A 128 9.75 -27.04 -2.99
CA GLY A 128 10.31 -27.90 -1.97
C GLY A 128 9.27 -28.85 -1.34
N GLU A 129 9.68 -29.52 -0.30
CA GLU A 129 8.84 -30.40 0.49
C GLU A 129 8.69 -29.87 1.92
N PRO A 130 7.52 -30.04 2.55
CA PRO A 130 7.34 -29.70 3.96
C PRO A 130 8.39 -30.35 4.85
N HIS A 131 8.95 -29.58 5.78
CA HIS A 131 9.93 -30.11 6.71
C HIS A 131 9.30 -31.18 7.62
N LYS A 132 9.99 -32.32 7.77
CA LYS A 132 9.55 -33.43 8.63
C LYS A 132 10.54 -33.60 9.78
N PHE A 133 10.02 -33.64 10.99
CA PHE A 133 10.81 -33.90 12.19
C PHE A 133 10.64 -35.35 12.61
N ASP A 134 11.71 -35.96 13.11
CA ASP A 134 11.72 -37.28 13.77
C ASP A 134 11.67 -37.12 15.30
N PHE A 135 11.47 -35.91 15.79
CA PHE A 135 11.31 -35.51 17.20
C PHE A 135 10.19 -34.51 17.36
N GLU A 136 9.75 -34.26 18.59
CA GLU A 136 8.74 -33.22 18.90
C GLU A 136 9.36 -31.81 18.76
N PRO A 137 8.97 -31.01 17.74
CA PRO A 137 9.56 -29.71 17.53
C PRO A 137 9.07 -28.70 18.58
N LYS A 138 10.00 -27.90 19.11
CA LYS A 138 9.67 -26.81 20.02
C LYS A 138 9.14 -25.58 19.27
N HIS A 139 8.29 -24.83 19.94
CA HIS A 139 7.78 -23.55 19.46
C HIS A 139 8.90 -22.49 19.46
N HIS A 140 8.90 -21.56 18.52
CA HIS A 140 9.92 -20.51 18.38
C HIS A 140 10.10 -19.67 19.65
N VAL A 141 9.04 -19.43 20.42
CA VAL A 141 9.14 -18.67 21.68
C VAL A 141 10.04 -19.39 22.67
N ASP A 142 9.86 -20.72 22.80
CA ASP A 142 10.64 -21.52 23.74
C ASP A 142 12.10 -21.63 23.28
N LEU A 143 12.33 -21.89 21.99
CA LEU A 143 13.67 -21.91 21.38
C LEU A 143 14.39 -20.58 21.53
N CYS A 144 13.74 -19.47 21.18
CA CYS A 144 14.34 -18.15 21.26
C CYS A 144 14.66 -17.73 22.70
N THR A 145 13.83 -18.13 23.65
CA THR A 145 14.07 -17.90 25.08
C THR A 145 15.24 -18.76 25.59
N ASP A 146 15.23 -20.05 25.29
CA ASP A 146 16.27 -21.00 25.70
C ASP A 146 17.67 -20.61 25.18
N LEU A 147 17.73 -20.11 23.95
CA LEU A 147 18.96 -19.71 23.28
C LEU A 147 19.34 -18.23 23.53
N GLY A 148 18.52 -17.47 24.27
CA GLY A 148 18.76 -16.06 24.55
C GLY A 148 18.74 -15.17 23.29
N LEU A 149 17.90 -15.50 22.31
CA LEU A 149 17.77 -14.74 21.05
C LEU A 149 16.77 -13.59 21.16
N ILE A 150 15.69 -13.80 21.94
CA ILE A 150 14.59 -12.85 22.10
C ILE A 150 14.25 -12.71 23.59
N ASP A 151 14.09 -11.47 24.04
CA ASP A 151 13.59 -11.13 25.36
C ASP A 151 12.16 -10.57 25.26
N TYR A 152 11.19 -11.43 25.45
CA TYR A 152 9.77 -11.07 25.40
C TYR A 152 9.33 -10.30 26.65
N GLU A 153 9.87 -10.67 27.83
CA GLU A 153 9.49 -10.06 29.11
C GLU A 153 9.89 -8.58 29.16
N ARG A 154 11.17 -8.29 28.85
CA ARG A 154 11.63 -6.91 28.82
C ARG A 154 11.06 -6.12 27.65
N GLY A 155 10.77 -6.76 26.52
CA GLY A 155 10.05 -6.14 25.42
C GLY A 155 8.68 -5.64 25.84
N THR A 156 7.92 -6.48 26.53
CA THR A 156 6.61 -6.11 27.11
C THR A 156 6.73 -5.00 28.15
N LYS A 157 7.78 -5.02 28.98
CA LYS A 157 8.05 -3.97 29.96
C LYS A 157 8.31 -2.60 29.31
N LEU A 158 8.97 -2.57 28.15
CA LEU A 158 9.28 -1.33 27.44
C LEU A 158 8.07 -0.71 26.73
N ALA A 159 7.24 -1.53 26.08
CA ALA A 159 6.23 -1.01 25.14
C ALA A 159 4.88 -1.72 25.21
N GLY A 160 4.70 -2.67 26.09
CA GLY A 160 3.46 -3.45 26.23
C GLY A 160 3.48 -4.79 25.48
N THR A 161 2.37 -5.49 25.54
CA THR A 161 2.20 -6.79 24.85
C THR A 161 2.32 -6.62 23.34
N GLY A 162 2.94 -7.59 22.66
CA GLY A 162 3.16 -7.56 21.20
C GLY A 162 4.43 -6.81 20.79
N PHE A 163 5.32 -6.53 21.75
CA PHE A 163 6.69 -6.06 21.54
C PHE A 163 7.68 -7.05 22.11
N TRP A 164 8.87 -7.12 21.52
CA TRP A 164 9.98 -7.96 21.95
C TRP A 164 11.31 -7.26 21.70
N ILE A 165 12.38 -7.78 22.32
CA ILE A 165 13.74 -7.31 22.10
C ILE A 165 14.55 -8.45 21.48
N TYR A 166 15.18 -8.20 20.34
CA TYR A 166 16.21 -9.09 19.83
C TYR A 166 17.48 -8.90 20.65
N THR A 167 18.10 -9.98 21.12
CA THR A 167 19.29 -9.94 21.97
C THR A 167 20.44 -10.75 21.38
N GLY A 168 21.67 -10.30 21.58
CA GLY A 168 22.87 -11.04 21.23
C GLY A 168 22.87 -11.60 19.80
N LEU A 169 22.92 -12.93 19.67
CA LEU A 169 22.86 -13.60 18.35
C LEU A 169 21.50 -13.43 17.67
N GLY A 170 20.40 -13.24 18.41
CA GLY A 170 19.10 -12.96 17.83
C GLY A 170 19.09 -11.63 17.06
N ALA A 171 19.67 -10.57 17.62
CA ALA A 171 19.81 -9.30 16.92
C ALA A 171 20.73 -9.39 15.69
N ARG A 172 21.82 -10.17 15.79
CA ARG A 172 22.69 -10.41 14.63
C ARG A 172 22.00 -11.23 13.54
N LEU A 173 21.17 -12.21 13.91
CA LEU A 173 20.42 -13.05 12.98
C LEU A 173 19.33 -12.24 12.27
N GLU A 174 18.63 -11.35 12.98
CA GLU A 174 17.68 -10.40 12.40
C GLU A 174 18.35 -9.52 11.33
N TRP A 175 19.52 -8.94 11.65
CA TRP A 175 20.30 -8.16 10.69
C TRP A 175 20.88 -9.00 9.56
N ALA A 176 21.20 -10.28 9.80
CA ALA A 176 21.64 -11.19 8.75
C ALA A 176 20.54 -11.44 7.71
N LEU A 177 19.30 -11.64 8.15
CA LEU A 177 18.13 -11.74 7.27
C LEU A 177 17.94 -10.45 6.45
N LEU A 178 17.93 -9.30 7.11
CA LEU A 178 17.75 -8.01 6.44
C LEU A 178 18.88 -7.73 5.42
N ASN A 179 20.13 -7.99 5.78
CA ASN A 179 21.26 -7.82 4.85
C ASN A 179 21.16 -8.77 3.65
N TYR A 180 20.77 -10.03 3.87
CA TYR A 180 20.55 -10.97 2.78
C TYR A 180 19.48 -10.46 1.81
N PHE A 181 18.35 -9.97 2.30
CA PHE A 181 17.29 -9.43 1.45
C PHE A 181 17.76 -8.18 0.69
N MET A 182 18.45 -7.25 1.37
CA MET A 182 18.98 -6.04 0.74
C MET A 182 19.99 -6.37 -0.37
N ASP A 183 20.94 -7.28 -0.11
CA ASP A 183 21.94 -7.71 -1.11
C ASP A 183 21.27 -8.29 -2.36
N CYS A 184 20.19 -9.09 -2.19
CA CYS A 184 19.46 -9.65 -3.31
C CYS A 184 18.79 -8.56 -4.15
N HIS A 185 18.10 -7.58 -3.50
CA HIS A 185 17.43 -6.51 -4.22
C HIS A 185 18.42 -5.56 -4.94
N LEU A 186 19.57 -5.28 -4.32
CA LEU A 186 20.65 -4.53 -4.98
C LEU A 186 21.17 -5.28 -6.20
N ALA A 187 21.39 -6.59 -6.10
CA ALA A 187 21.81 -7.42 -7.23
C ALA A 187 20.76 -7.49 -8.34
N ASP A 188 19.48 -7.36 -7.99
CA ASP A 188 18.35 -7.29 -8.92
C ASP A 188 18.16 -5.91 -9.56
N GLY A 189 19.00 -4.92 -9.23
CA GLY A 189 19.00 -3.58 -9.81
C GLY A 189 17.95 -2.64 -9.23
N TYR A 190 17.45 -2.91 -8.01
CA TYR A 190 16.58 -1.99 -7.29
C TYR A 190 17.39 -0.90 -6.60
N GLU A 191 16.90 0.33 -6.62
CA GLU A 191 17.43 1.44 -5.86
C GLU A 191 17.05 1.33 -4.39
N MET A 192 18.03 1.34 -3.48
CA MET A 192 17.79 1.39 -2.04
C MET A 192 17.46 2.83 -1.62
N VAL A 193 16.35 3.03 -0.94
CA VAL A 193 15.97 4.32 -0.36
C VAL A 193 15.77 4.22 1.15
N ILE A 194 16.13 5.28 1.87
CA ILE A 194 15.90 5.42 3.31
C ILE A 194 14.81 6.47 3.51
N LEU A 195 13.71 6.07 4.14
CA LEU A 195 12.48 6.83 4.23
C LEU A 195 12.26 7.42 5.62
N PRO A 196 11.58 8.58 5.75
CA PRO A 196 10.97 8.99 7.00
C PRO A 196 9.99 7.93 7.50
N HIS A 197 10.01 7.64 8.81
CA HIS A 197 9.06 6.68 9.41
C HIS A 197 7.79 7.35 9.95
N MET A 198 7.84 8.65 10.14
CA MET A 198 6.69 9.48 10.48
C MET A 198 6.19 10.17 9.20
N LEU A 199 4.97 9.87 8.80
CA LEU A 199 4.38 10.29 7.54
C LEU A 199 3.18 11.23 7.77
N GLU A 200 2.93 12.12 6.80
CA GLU A 200 1.69 12.91 6.74
C GLU A 200 0.51 12.05 6.29
N TYR A 201 -0.70 12.39 6.74
CA TYR A 201 -1.95 11.74 6.38
C TYR A 201 -2.11 11.54 4.85
N LYS A 202 -1.61 12.49 4.06
CA LYS A 202 -1.63 12.45 2.60
C LYS A 202 -0.93 11.23 2.00
N CYS A 203 0.10 10.69 2.67
CA CYS A 203 0.77 9.47 2.24
C CYS A 203 -0.16 8.25 2.33
N GLY A 204 -0.95 8.15 3.39
CA GLY A 204 -1.97 7.10 3.53
C GLY A 204 -3.10 7.23 2.51
N GLU A 205 -3.51 8.45 2.15
CA GLU A 205 -4.46 8.69 1.05
C GLU A 205 -3.88 8.23 -0.29
N THR A 206 -2.63 8.59 -0.60
CA THR A 206 -1.96 8.23 -1.85
C THR A 206 -1.84 6.71 -1.99
N ALA A 207 -1.39 6.02 -0.94
CA ALA A 207 -1.28 4.56 -0.92
C ALA A 207 -2.65 3.85 -0.99
N GLY A 208 -3.76 4.57 -0.81
CA GLY A 208 -5.11 4.00 -0.81
C GLY A 208 -5.48 3.30 0.49
N GLN A 209 -4.69 3.49 1.55
CA GLN A 209 -4.96 2.94 2.88
C GLN A 209 -5.98 3.79 3.64
N PHE A 210 -5.95 5.11 3.44
CA PHE A 210 -6.89 6.04 4.06
C PHE A 210 -8.01 6.43 3.10
N PRO A 211 -9.24 6.67 3.62
CA PRO A 211 -9.61 6.74 5.04
C PRO A 211 -9.81 5.38 5.74
N LYS A 212 -9.99 4.27 5.02
CA LYS A 212 -10.45 2.97 5.54
C LYS A 212 -9.63 2.47 6.74
N PHE A 213 -8.30 2.58 6.69
CA PHE A 213 -7.40 2.07 7.73
C PHE A 213 -6.79 3.17 8.60
N ALA A 214 -7.39 4.37 8.64
CA ALA A 214 -6.87 5.50 9.41
C ALA A 214 -6.84 5.25 10.94
N ASP A 215 -7.62 4.30 11.44
CA ASP A 215 -7.62 3.92 12.86
C ASP A 215 -6.69 2.74 13.19
N GLU A 216 -6.09 2.12 12.17
CA GLU A 216 -5.12 1.02 12.34
C GLU A 216 -3.66 1.52 12.51
N VAL A 217 -3.41 2.80 12.35
CA VAL A 217 -2.08 3.39 12.48
C VAL A 217 -1.89 4.10 13.83
N TYR A 218 -0.65 4.17 14.31
CA TYR A 218 -0.28 5.00 15.45
C TYR A 218 -0.19 6.46 15.01
N LYS A 219 -1.15 7.28 15.44
CA LYS A 219 -1.17 8.74 15.19
C LYS A 219 -0.25 9.47 16.18
N ILE A 220 0.44 10.50 15.72
CA ILE A 220 1.28 11.36 16.55
C ILE A 220 0.38 12.38 17.25
N ALA A 221 0.43 12.40 18.59
CA ALA A 221 -0.45 13.24 19.39
C ALA A 221 -0.04 14.72 19.41
N ASN A 222 1.25 15.02 19.22
CA ASN A 222 1.82 16.37 19.28
C ASN A 222 2.73 16.64 18.07
N PRO A 223 2.16 16.75 16.86
CA PRO A 223 2.94 17.08 15.67
C PRO A 223 3.51 18.49 15.77
N THR A 224 4.54 18.79 14.96
CA THR A 224 5.17 20.12 14.90
C THR A 224 4.36 21.15 14.13
N ASP A 225 3.27 20.72 13.48
CA ASP A 225 2.35 21.55 12.69
C ASP A 225 0.91 21.05 12.85
N ASP A 226 -0.05 21.67 12.19
CA ASP A 226 -1.48 21.32 12.27
C ASP A 226 -1.86 20.08 11.42
N ARG A 227 -0.89 19.43 10.76
CA ARG A 227 -1.14 18.25 9.91
C ARG A 227 -1.19 16.99 10.76
N ILE A 228 -2.00 16.03 10.33
CA ILE A 228 -2.04 14.71 10.95
C ILE A 228 -0.83 13.90 10.50
N HIS A 229 -0.02 13.48 11.45
CA HIS A 229 1.11 12.58 11.25
C HIS A 229 0.86 11.22 11.90
N PHE A 230 1.49 10.17 11.33
CA PHE A 230 1.37 8.81 11.83
C PHE A 230 2.66 8.02 11.58
N MET A 231 2.86 6.95 12.37
CA MET A 231 3.95 6.00 12.15
C MET A 231 3.58 5.05 11.00
N LEU A 232 4.48 4.87 10.04
CA LEU A 232 4.21 4.04 8.86
C LEU A 232 3.91 2.57 9.23
N PRO A 233 2.85 1.97 8.65
CA PRO A 233 2.54 0.55 8.85
C PRO A 233 3.30 -0.37 7.87
N THR A 234 3.86 0.22 6.82
CA THR A 234 4.63 -0.42 5.74
C THR A 234 5.37 0.67 4.94
N ALA A 235 6.54 0.36 4.41
CA ALA A 235 7.27 1.27 3.53
C ALA A 235 6.49 1.60 2.25
N GLU A 236 5.58 0.74 1.79
CA GLU A 236 4.67 1.01 0.66
C GLU A 236 4.01 2.39 0.78
N THR A 237 3.54 2.77 1.98
CA THR A 237 2.85 4.05 2.21
C THR A 237 3.71 5.26 1.84
N ALA A 238 5.00 5.20 2.13
CA ALA A 238 5.96 6.24 1.77
C ALA A 238 6.39 6.14 0.30
N LEU A 239 6.73 4.92 -0.16
CA LEU A 239 7.20 4.67 -1.53
C LEU A 239 6.16 5.08 -2.57
N ALA A 240 4.87 4.78 -2.35
CA ALA A 240 3.77 5.21 -3.20
C ALA A 240 3.61 6.72 -3.30
N SER A 241 4.22 7.47 -2.37
CA SER A 241 4.07 8.93 -2.28
C SER A 241 5.30 9.71 -2.75
N ILE A 242 6.41 9.04 -3.08
CA ILE A 242 7.67 9.71 -3.50
C ILE A 242 7.41 10.63 -4.69
N HIS A 243 6.67 10.16 -5.69
CA HIS A 243 6.38 10.91 -6.92
C HIS A 243 5.02 11.62 -6.91
N ARG A 244 4.44 11.86 -5.72
CA ARG A 244 3.15 12.55 -5.63
C ARG A 244 3.19 13.92 -6.30
N ASP A 245 2.17 14.19 -7.14
CA ASP A 245 2.00 15.43 -7.92
C ASP A 245 3.06 15.65 -9.02
N GLU A 246 3.79 14.60 -9.43
CA GLU A 246 4.81 14.69 -10.47
C GLU A 246 4.33 14.17 -11.83
N ILE A 247 5.00 14.67 -12.89
CA ILE A 247 4.93 14.13 -14.26
C ILE A 247 6.32 13.61 -14.62
N LEU A 248 6.48 12.31 -14.58
CA LEU A 248 7.73 11.61 -14.87
C LEU A 248 8.03 11.61 -16.37
N LYS A 249 9.28 11.40 -16.74
CA LYS A 249 9.63 11.04 -18.11
C LYS A 249 9.39 9.56 -18.33
N GLN A 250 8.96 9.17 -19.53
CA GLN A 250 8.80 7.76 -19.89
C GLN A 250 10.12 6.99 -19.77
N SER A 251 11.25 7.63 -20.10
CA SER A 251 12.60 7.06 -19.99
C SER A 251 13.04 6.70 -18.55
N ASP A 252 12.40 7.31 -17.54
CA ASP A 252 12.72 7.05 -16.12
C ASP A 252 11.94 5.84 -15.57
N LEU A 253 11.11 5.20 -16.41
CA LEU A 253 10.30 4.04 -16.06
C LEU A 253 10.84 2.73 -16.70
N PRO A 254 10.81 1.59 -16.00
CA PRO A 254 10.31 1.42 -14.63
C PRO A 254 11.26 1.99 -13.58
N HIS A 255 10.72 2.68 -12.56
CA HIS A 255 11.48 3.06 -11.37
C HIS A 255 11.28 1.98 -10.31
N LYS A 256 12.35 1.24 -10.02
CA LYS A 256 12.36 0.11 -9.08
C LYS A 256 13.10 0.52 -7.81
N MET A 257 12.40 0.53 -6.70
CA MET A 257 12.90 0.94 -5.39
C MET A 257 12.66 -0.13 -4.35
N PHE A 258 13.49 -0.16 -3.31
CA PHE A 258 13.17 -0.88 -2.08
C PHE A 258 13.60 -0.07 -0.86
N ALA A 259 12.92 -0.31 0.26
CA ALA A 259 13.25 0.31 1.53
C ALA A 259 13.18 -0.69 2.68
N TYR A 260 14.15 -0.63 3.58
CA TYR A 260 14.05 -1.20 4.91
C TYR A 260 13.32 -0.21 5.82
N THR A 261 12.30 -0.67 6.53
CA THR A 261 11.68 0.10 7.61
C THR A 261 11.23 -0.79 8.77
N PRO A 262 11.30 -0.31 10.03
CA PRO A 262 10.39 -0.81 11.04
C PRO A 262 8.97 -0.42 10.63
N CYS A 263 8.02 -1.33 10.82
CA CYS A 263 6.61 -1.14 10.50
C CYS A 263 5.81 -1.14 11.80
N PHE A 264 4.84 -0.22 11.92
CA PHE A 264 4.08 0.00 13.14
C PHE A 264 2.59 -0.23 12.88
N ARG A 265 2.01 -1.26 13.53
CA ARG A 265 0.59 -1.63 13.36
C ARG A 265 -0.11 -1.73 14.70
N ARG A 266 -1.28 -1.08 14.81
CA ARG A 266 -2.07 -1.16 16.05
C ARG A 266 -2.73 -2.52 16.26
N GLU A 267 -2.95 -3.30 15.17
CA GLU A 267 -3.61 -4.61 15.22
C GLU A 267 -4.97 -4.56 15.97
N ALA A 268 -5.72 -3.46 15.78
CA ALA A 268 -6.88 -3.11 16.60
C ALA A 268 -8.05 -4.12 16.47
N GLY A 269 -8.15 -4.83 15.36
CA GLY A 269 -9.22 -5.80 15.10
C GLY A 269 -8.83 -7.27 15.26
N SER A 270 -7.57 -7.57 15.66
CA SER A 270 -7.11 -8.95 15.70
C SER A 270 -7.33 -9.62 17.06
N HIS A 271 -8.03 -10.78 17.04
CA HIS A 271 -8.07 -11.69 18.19
C HIS A 271 -6.73 -12.43 18.32
N ARG A 272 -5.86 -11.96 19.23
CA ARG A 272 -4.50 -12.46 19.44
C ARG A 272 -4.39 -13.78 20.21
N ALA A 273 -5.52 -14.38 20.61
CA ALA A 273 -5.53 -15.50 21.57
C ALA A 273 -4.71 -16.71 21.10
N ASP A 274 -4.57 -16.91 19.78
CA ASP A 274 -3.96 -18.11 19.19
C ASP A 274 -2.56 -17.88 18.58
N GLU A 275 -2.03 -16.64 18.57
CA GLU A 275 -0.73 -16.34 17.95
C GLU A 275 0.31 -15.90 19.00
N ARG A 276 0.93 -16.90 19.66
CA ARG A 276 2.02 -16.67 20.61
C ARG A 276 3.29 -16.23 19.88
N GLY A 277 4.00 -15.24 20.43
CA GLY A 277 5.35 -14.85 20.00
C GLY A 277 5.39 -13.73 18.97
N MET A 278 6.23 -13.90 17.93
CA MET A 278 6.60 -12.82 16.99
C MET A 278 5.72 -12.71 15.76
N VAL A 279 4.86 -13.69 15.47
CA VAL A 279 4.13 -13.80 14.19
C VAL A 279 3.22 -12.60 13.92
N ARG A 280 2.74 -11.98 15.01
CA ARG A 280 1.92 -10.77 14.96
C ARG A 280 2.32 -9.80 16.08
N GLY A 281 2.98 -8.73 15.72
CA GLY A 281 3.45 -7.71 16.65
C GLY A 281 3.08 -6.30 16.23
N HIS A 282 3.18 -5.36 17.17
CA HIS A 282 2.93 -3.93 16.93
C HIS A 282 4.07 -3.25 16.17
N GLN A 283 5.28 -3.79 16.30
CA GLN A 283 6.46 -3.34 15.57
C GLN A 283 7.21 -4.55 15.02
N PHE A 284 7.60 -4.49 13.75
CA PHE A 284 8.43 -5.51 13.10
C PHE A 284 9.23 -4.89 11.96
N ASN A 285 10.29 -5.57 11.53
CA ASN A 285 11.12 -5.11 10.41
C ASN A 285 10.65 -5.72 9.10
N LYS A 286 10.69 -4.90 8.04
CA LYS A 286 10.31 -5.33 6.69
C LYS A 286 11.15 -4.61 5.64
N ILE A 287 11.52 -5.34 4.60
CA ILE A 287 11.95 -4.74 3.35
C ILE A 287 10.77 -4.76 2.40
N GLU A 288 10.50 -3.63 1.77
CA GLU A 288 9.43 -3.48 0.79
C GLU A 288 10.01 -3.11 -0.55
N MET A 289 9.70 -3.90 -1.58
CA MET A 289 9.94 -3.58 -2.98
C MET A 289 8.78 -2.74 -3.52
N PHE A 290 9.07 -1.77 -4.36
CA PHE A 290 8.08 -0.93 -5.02
C PHE A 290 8.50 -0.62 -6.46
N GLN A 291 7.55 -0.70 -7.38
CA GLN A 291 7.78 -0.31 -8.78
C GLN A 291 6.74 0.72 -9.24
N VAL A 292 7.24 1.71 -9.96
CA VAL A 292 6.45 2.63 -10.78
C VAL A 292 6.72 2.29 -12.23
N THR A 293 5.67 1.92 -13.00
CA THR A 293 5.89 1.40 -14.34
C THR A 293 4.85 1.91 -15.34
N LEU A 294 5.12 1.69 -16.63
CA LEU A 294 4.16 1.92 -17.70
C LEU A 294 2.97 0.96 -17.56
N PRO A 295 1.73 1.39 -17.88
CA PRO A 295 0.53 0.56 -17.78
C PRO A 295 0.67 -0.79 -18.50
N GLU A 296 1.20 -0.77 -19.73
CA GLU A 296 1.39 -1.96 -20.57
C GLU A 296 2.48 -2.93 -20.07
N LYS A 297 3.33 -2.49 -19.15
CA LYS A 297 4.38 -3.31 -18.52
C LYS A 297 4.01 -3.84 -17.14
N SER A 298 2.82 -3.50 -16.67
CA SER A 298 2.39 -3.76 -15.30
C SER A 298 2.30 -5.25 -14.94
N ASP A 299 1.85 -6.10 -15.87
CA ASP A 299 1.72 -7.54 -15.61
C ASP A 299 3.08 -8.24 -15.63
N GLU A 300 4.00 -7.82 -16.50
CA GLU A 300 5.40 -8.30 -16.53
C GLU A 300 6.12 -7.93 -15.23
N ALA A 301 5.95 -6.68 -14.78
CA ALA A 301 6.51 -6.18 -13.52
C ALA A 301 5.95 -6.92 -12.30
N PHE A 302 4.68 -7.32 -12.33
CA PHE A 302 4.05 -8.10 -11.26
C PHE A 302 4.68 -9.49 -11.12
N GLU A 303 4.81 -10.23 -12.21
CA GLU A 303 5.43 -11.56 -12.20
C GLU A 303 6.93 -11.50 -11.82
N GLU A 304 7.63 -10.42 -12.21
CA GLU A 304 8.99 -10.16 -11.74
C GLU A 304 9.04 -10.04 -10.21
N LEU A 305 8.20 -9.18 -9.61
CA LEU A 305 8.13 -8.99 -8.17
C LEU A 305 7.83 -10.30 -7.42
N VAL A 306 6.86 -11.09 -7.91
CA VAL A 306 6.53 -12.41 -7.36
C VAL A 306 7.76 -13.32 -7.37
N THR A 307 8.45 -13.39 -8.51
CA THR A 307 9.66 -14.20 -8.67
C THR A 307 10.78 -13.78 -7.71
N LYS A 308 10.98 -12.45 -7.52
CA LYS A 308 11.99 -11.92 -6.58
C LYS A 308 11.67 -12.34 -5.15
N ALA A 309 10.43 -12.17 -4.71
CA ALA A 309 10.00 -12.58 -3.37
C ALA A 309 10.13 -14.10 -3.16
N GLU A 310 9.74 -14.93 -4.14
CA GLU A 310 9.94 -16.38 -4.10
C GLU A 310 11.42 -16.77 -3.97
N ASN A 311 12.30 -16.09 -4.71
CA ASN A 311 13.72 -16.40 -4.70
C ASN A 311 14.39 -16.11 -3.34
N LEU A 312 13.91 -15.12 -2.59
CA LEU A 312 14.38 -14.90 -1.21
C LEU A 312 14.05 -16.09 -0.30
N VAL A 313 12.83 -16.62 -0.41
CA VAL A 313 12.37 -17.77 0.38
C VAL A 313 13.10 -19.06 -0.05
N LYS A 314 13.30 -19.25 -1.36
CA LYS A 314 14.10 -20.36 -1.91
C LYS A 314 15.53 -20.34 -1.40
N GLY A 315 16.17 -19.17 -1.38
CA GLY A 315 17.54 -19.02 -0.90
C GLY A 315 17.70 -19.37 0.58
N LEU A 316 16.66 -19.16 1.39
CA LEU A 316 16.62 -19.61 2.79
C LEU A 316 16.38 -21.12 2.94
N GLY A 317 16.05 -21.83 1.86
CA GLY A 317 15.82 -23.27 1.85
C GLY A 317 14.44 -23.68 2.34
N PHE A 318 13.45 -22.78 2.38
CA PHE A 318 12.12 -23.10 2.89
C PHE A 318 11.21 -23.71 1.83
N HIS A 319 10.34 -24.63 2.28
CA HIS A 319 9.14 -25.00 1.57
C HIS A 319 8.13 -23.86 1.63
N PHE A 320 7.53 -23.53 0.49
CA PHE A 320 6.48 -22.50 0.42
C PHE A 320 5.48 -22.82 -0.67
N ARG A 321 4.38 -22.09 -0.65
CA ARG A 321 3.42 -22.02 -1.75
C ARG A 321 3.16 -20.58 -2.15
N THR A 322 2.85 -20.36 -3.43
CA THR A 322 2.36 -19.08 -3.95
C THR A 322 0.87 -19.20 -4.19
N VAL A 323 0.11 -18.25 -3.64
CA VAL A 323 -1.35 -18.27 -3.61
C VAL A 323 -1.88 -17.00 -4.29
N LYS A 324 -2.75 -17.17 -5.29
CA LYS A 324 -3.51 -16.07 -5.89
C LYS A 324 -4.71 -15.77 -5.00
N LEU A 325 -4.80 -14.55 -4.52
CA LEU A 325 -5.91 -14.14 -3.65
C LEU A 325 -7.19 -13.92 -4.45
N ALA A 326 -8.31 -14.27 -3.86
CA ALA A 326 -9.64 -13.89 -4.33
C ALA A 326 -9.86 -12.38 -4.18
N ALA A 327 -10.81 -11.85 -4.91
CA ALA A 327 -11.05 -10.40 -4.97
C ALA A 327 -11.31 -9.78 -3.59
N GLY A 328 -12.06 -10.44 -2.71
CA GLY A 328 -12.38 -9.96 -1.36
C GLY A 328 -11.23 -10.06 -0.36
N ASP A 329 -10.25 -10.95 -0.60
CA ASP A 329 -9.05 -11.08 0.23
C ASP A 329 -7.92 -10.11 -0.22
N CYS A 330 -7.99 -9.60 -1.45
CA CYS A 330 -7.09 -8.54 -1.90
C CYS A 330 -7.32 -7.26 -1.11
N SER A 331 -6.24 -6.59 -0.69
CA SER A 331 -6.33 -5.28 -0.04
C SER A 331 -7.19 -4.30 -0.85
N ALA A 332 -7.85 -3.37 -0.16
CA ALA A 332 -8.76 -2.42 -0.78
C ALA A 332 -8.12 -1.60 -1.92
N SER A 333 -6.83 -1.30 -1.84
CA SER A 333 -6.11 -0.54 -2.86
C SER A 333 -5.61 -1.37 -4.04
N MET A 334 -5.65 -2.71 -3.96
CA MET A 334 -5.01 -3.60 -4.92
C MET A 334 -6.02 -4.22 -5.89
N ALA A 335 -5.62 -4.33 -7.16
CA ALA A 335 -6.38 -5.01 -8.20
C ALA A 335 -6.09 -6.51 -8.25
N ARG A 336 -4.87 -6.90 -7.89
CA ARG A 336 -4.39 -8.28 -7.85
C ARG A 336 -3.35 -8.43 -6.75
N THR A 337 -3.37 -9.59 -6.07
CA THR A 337 -2.36 -9.93 -5.06
C THR A 337 -2.03 -11.43 -5.14
N TYR A 338 -0.73 -11.74 -5.07
CA TYR A 338 -0.25 -13.10 -4.79
C TYR A 338 0.51 -13.09 -3.47
N ASP A 339 0.16 -14.05 -2.60
CA ASP A 339 0.86 -14.26 -1.35
C ASP A 339 1.85 -15.41 -1.46
N ILE A 340 3.03 -15.23 -0.86
CA ILE A 340 3.98 -16.30 -0.64
C ILE A 340 3.84 -16.72 0.82
N GLU A 341 3.48 -17.96 1.00
CA GLU A 341 3.17 -18.53 2.31
C GLU A 341 4.13 -19.66 2.64
N ILE A 342 4.75 -19.61 3.83
CA ILE A 342 5.62 -20.66 4.35
C ILE A 342 4.95 -21.43 5.48
N GLN A 343 5.42 -22.64 5.73
CA GLN A 343 4.97 -23.42 6.87
C GLN A 343 5.70 -22.98 8.15
N ILE A 344 4.95 -22.69 9.20
CA ILE A 344 5.48 -22.54 10.56
C ILE A 344 5.03 -23.79 11.34
N PRO A 345 5.94 -24.69 11.73
CA PRO A 345 5.58 -25.99 12.30
C PRO A 345 4.61 -25.93 13.47
N SER A 346 4.83 -25.02 14.42
CA SER A 346 3.96 -24.85 15.60
C SER A 346 2.55 -24.34 15.28
N MET A 347 2.31 -23.83 14.08
CA MET A 347 1.04 -23.22 13.69
C MET A 347 0.16 -24.14 12.82
N ASN A 348 0.60 -25.36 12.57
CA ASN A 348 -0.11 -26.38 11.77
C ASN A 348 -0.66 -25.85 10.43
N GLY A 349 0.10 -24.97 9.74
CA GLY A 349 -0.37 -24.40 8.49
C GLY A 349 0.62 -23.43 7.85
N TYR A 350 0.14 -22.83 6.77
CA TYR A 350 0.90 -21.83 6.05
C TYR A 350 0.61 -20.42 6.59
N LYS A 351 1.65 -19.60 6.62
CA LYS A 351 1.58 -18.16 6.98
C LYS A 351 2.23 -17.33 5.89
N GLU A 352 1.55 -16.29 5.49
CA GLU A 352 2.04 -15.29 4.56
C GLU A 352 3.32 -14.63 5.07
N VAL A 353 4.36 -14.62 4.26
CA VAL A 353 5.63 -13.92 4.52
C VAL A 353 5.91 -12.81 3.52
N SER A 354 5.25 -12.86 2.38
CA SER A 354 5.25 -11.80 1.37
C SER A 354 3.88 -11.71 0.72
N SER A 355 3.42 -10.50 0.53
CA SER A 355 2.26 -10.18 -0.30
C SER A 355 2.74 -9.28 -1.44
N VAL A 356 2.58 -9.75 -2.67
CA VAL A 356 2.96 -9.01 -3.88
C VAL A 356 1.69 -8.53 -4.56
N SER A 357 1.60 -7.24 -4.82
CA SER A 357 0.36 -6.60 -5.26
C SER A 357 0.56 -5.66 -6.44
N ASN A 358 -0.47 -5.58 -7.29
CA ASN A 358 -0.58 -4.62 -8.37
C ASN A 358 -1.78 -3.69 -8.10
N ALA A 359 -1.52 -2.40 -7.93
CA ALA A 359 -2.55 -1.39 -7.71
C ALA A 359 -3.09 -0.81 -9.03
N ARG A 360 -2.52 -1.18 -10.18
CA ARG A 360 -2.79 -0.54 -11.45
C ARG A 360 -2.59 0.98 -11.33
N ASP A 361 -3.51 1.78 -11.85
CA ASP A 361 -3.47 3.25 -11.77
C ASP A 361 -4.12 3.84 -10.51
N TYR A 362 -4.61 2.99 -9.59
CA TYR A 362 -5.40 3.44 -8.44
C TYR A 362 -4.63 4.36 -7.49
N GLN A 363 -3.42 3.97 -7.07
CA GLN A 363 -2.56 4.79 -6.23
C GLN A 363 -2.04 6.01 -7.00
N ALA A 364 -1.68 5.85 -8.25
CA ALA A 364 -1.23 6.93 -9.12
C ALA A 364 -2.29 8.03 -9.28
N ARG A 365 -3.57 7.66 -9.41
CA ARG A 365 -4.67 8.64 -9.43
C ARG A 365 -4.89 9.36 -8.10
N ARG A 366 -4.64 8.68 -6.97
CA ARG A 366 -4.72 9.30 -5.63
C ARG A 366 -3.57 10.27 -5.38
N GLY A 367 -2.37 9.90 -5.81
CA GLY A 367 -1.16 10.70 -5.68
C GLY A 367 -0.89 11.62 -6.86
N ASN A 368 -1.76 11.62 -7.90
CA ASN A 368 -1.57 12.42 -9.12
C ASN A 368 -0.20 12.16 -9.79
N ILE A 369 0.23 10.88 -9.81
CA ILE A 369 1.51 10.45 -10.36
C ILE A 369 1.33 10.08 -11.82
N ARG A 370 1.96 10.83 -12.70
CA ARG A 370 1.75 10.75 -14.14
C ARG A 370 3.08 10.64 -14.87
N PHE A 371 3.02 10.27 -16.14
CA PHE A 371 4.18 10.35 -17.02
C PHE A 371 3.79 10.95 -18.37
N ARG A 372 4.78 11.46 -19.08
CA ARG A 372 4.61 11.97 -20.43
C ARG A 372 5.02 10.90 -21.43
N ARG A 373 4.06 10.42 -22.24
CA ARG A 373 4.33 9.44 -23.29
C ARG A 373 5.16 10.07 -24.41
N GLU A 374 6.31 9.49 -24.71
CA GLU A 374 7.25 10.04 -25.68
C GLU A 374 6.67 10.09 -27.09
N GLU A 375 5.96 9.05 -27.53
CA GLU A 375 5.44 8.94 -28.89
C GLU A 375 4.31 9.92 -29.18
N THR A 376 3.53 10.30 -28.19
CA THR A 376 2.29 11.10 -28.38
C THR A 376 2.31 12.43 -27.64
N GLY A 377 3.22 12.63 -26.69
CA GLY A 377 3.24 13.77 -25.76
C GLY A 377 2.10 13.77 -24.74
N LYS A 378 1.20 12.79 -24.76
CA LYS A 378 0.08 12.69 -23.82
C LYS A 378 0.56 12.42 -22.40
N ILE A 379 -0.20 12.97 -21.45
CA ILE A 379 0.01 12.70 -20.03
C ILE A 379 -0.91 11.57 -19.61
N GLU A 380 -0.33 10.50 -19.04
CA GLU A 380 -1.03 9.30 -18.60
C GLU A 380 -0.65 8.99 -17.15
N PHE A 381 -1.48 8.21 -16.46
CA PHE A 381 -1.15 7.72 -15.11
C PHE A 381 -0.22 6.50 -15.21
N VAL A 382 0.75 6.44 -14.32
CA VAL A 382 1.60 5.25 -14.12
C VAL A 382 0.80 4.13 -13.46
N HIS A 383 1.32 2.90 -13.50
CA HIS A 383 0.91 1.82 -12.61
C HIS A 383 1.91 1.67 -11.46
N THR A 384 1.40 1.27 -10.29
CA THR A 384 2.23 1.02 -9.11
C THR A 384 2.07 -0.41 -8.62
N LEU A 385 3.17 -0.99 -8.18
CA LEU A 385 3.23 -2.35 -7.67
C LEU A 385 4.11 -2.36 -6.41
N ASN A 386 3.78 -3.24 -5.48
CA ASN A 386 4.60 -3.45 -4.30
C ASN A 386 4.70 -4.93 -3.96
N GLY A 387 5.70 -5.28 -3.17
CA GLY A 387 5.87 -6.62 -2.64
C GLY A 387 6.81 -6.65 -1.45
N SER A 388 6.44 -7.42 -0.43
CA SER A 388 7.35 -7.60 0.70
C SER A 388 8.56 -8.42 0.30
N GLY A 389 9.73 -7.88 0.56
CA GLY A 389 10.98 -8.53 0.22
C GLY A 389 11.94 -8.79 1.38
N LEU A 390 11.59 -9.29 2.56
CA LEU A 390 10.43 -9.89 3.21
C LEU A 390 10.16 -9.22 4.57
N ALA A 391 9.10 -9.67 5.28
CA ALA A 391 8.85 -9.29 6.67
C ALA A 391 9.49 -10.30 7.63
N THR A 392 10.37 -9.84 8.53
CA THR A 392 11.13 -10.75 9.42
C THR A 392 10.29 -11.37 10.52
N SER A 393 9.18 -10.74 10.92
CA SER A 393 8.33 -11.23 12.03
C SER A 393 7.76 -12.64 11.81
N ARG A 394 7.66 -13.11 10.57
CA ARG A 394 7.23 -14.47 10.24
C ARG A 394 8.36 -15.34 9.71
N ILE A 395 9.33 -14.75 9.02
CA ILE A 395 10.52 -15.46 8.54
C ILE A 395 11.40 -15.92 9.70
N PHE A 396 11.61 -15.07 10.71
CA PHE A 396 12.44 -15.40 11.87
C PHE A 396 11.90 -16.61 12.65
N PRO A 397 10.64 -16.65 13.11
CA PRO A 397 10.08 -17.82 13.77
C PRO A 397 10.07 -19.06 12.88
N ALA A 398 9.72 -18.93 11.60
CA ALA A 398 9.77 -20.07 10.67
C ALA A 398 11.18 -20.64 10.52
N MET A 399 12.20 -19.78 10.41
CA MET A 399 13.59 -20.16 10.32
C MET A 399 14.06 -20.88 11.59
N VAL A 400 13.73 -20.35 12.75
CA VAL A 400 14.10 -20.94 14.04
C VAL A 400 13.44 -22.32 14.20
N GLU A 401 12.15 -22.44 13.90
CA GLU A 401 11.42 -23.69 14.05
C GLU A 401 11.81 -24.73 13.00
N GLN A 402 11.97 -24.37 11.72
CA GLN A 402 12.30 -25.33 10.68
C GLN A 402 13.74 -25.84 10.75
N ASN A 403 14.67 -25.06 11.29
CA ASN A 403 16.09 -25.41 11.35
C ASN A 403 16.53 -25.91 12.75
N GLN A 404 15.59 -26.18 13.65
CA GLN A 404 15.90 -26.73 14.97
C GLN A 404 16.37 -28.18 14.91
N ARG A 405 17.24 -28.56 15.84
CA ARG A 405 17.62 -29.94 16.09
C ARG A 405 16.96 -30.48 17.37
N ALA A 406 17.03 -31.78 17.57
CA ALA A 406 16.48 -32.44 18.75
C ALA A 406 17.04 -31.91 20.08
N ASP A 407 18.30 -31.45 20.09
CA ASP A 407 18.97 -30.85 21.24
C ASP A 407 18.56 -29.37 21.49
N GLY A 408 17.75 -28.78 20.62
CA GLY A 408 17.29 -27.40 20.68
C GLY A 408 18.28 -26.39 20.08
N SER A 409 19.37 -26.84 19.47
CA SER A 409 20.22 -25.99 18.64
C SER A 409 19.54 -25.65 17.29
N ILE A 410 20.01 -24.60 16.61
CA ILE A 410 19.44 -24.13 15.33
C ILE A 410 20.54 -24.11 14.28
N VAL A 411 20.32 -24.79 13.17
CA VAL A 411 21.21 -24.69 11.99
C VAL A 411 20.98 -23.35 11.29
N VAL A 412 22.03 -22.60 11.07
CA VAL A 412 21.97 -21.33 10.33
C VAL A 412 21.89 -21.61 8.84
N PRO A 413 20.87 -21.11 8.12
CA PRO A 413 20.81 -21.19 6.66
C PRO A 413 22.11 -20.72 6.01
N GLU A 414 22.60 -21.44 5.01
CA GLU A 414 23.92 -21.20 4.41
C GLU A 414 24.09 -19.76 3.93
N VAL A 415 23.06 -19.19 3.29
CA VAL A 415 23.07 -17.81 2.77
C VAL A 415 23.25 -16.75 3.85
N LEU A 416 22.95 -17.07 5.10
CA LEU A 416 23.08 -16.15 6.24
C LEU A 416 24.43 -16.21 6.95
N ARG A 417 25.19 -17.31 6.77
CA ARG A 417 26.45 -17.55 7.51
C ARG A 417 27.48 -16.45 7.30
N LYS A 418 27.59 -15.92 6.06
CA LYS A 418 28.52 -14.83 5.74
C LYS A 418 28.29 -13.57 6.58
N TYR A 419 27.06 -13.27 6.97
CA TYR A 419 26.72 -12.12 7.81
C TYR A 419 26.91 -12.39 9.30
N LEU A 420 27.11 -13.65 9.68
CA LEU A 420 27.31 -14.09 11.06
C LEU A 420 28.76 -14.53 11.33
N GLY A 421 29.70 -14.21 10.41
CA GLY A 421 31.12 -14.58 10.57
C GLY A 421 31.37 -16.08 10.40
N GLY A 422 30.57 -16.74 9.54
CA GLY A 422 30.69 -18.16 9.27
C GLY A 422 29.99 -19.08 10.29
N LEU A 423 29.21 -18.53 11.23
CA LEU A 423 28.49 -19.34 12.22
C LEU A 423 27.50 -20.31 11.54
N GLU A 424 27.65 -21.60 11.82
CA GLU A 424 26.83 -22.65 11.22
C GLU A 424 25.69 -23.11 12.13
N VAL A 425 25.87 -23.06 13.44
CA VAL A 425 24.92 -23.56 14.44
C VAL A 425 24.83 -22.56 15.60
N ILE A 426 23.63 -22.31 16.07
CA ILE A 426 23.35 -21.56 17.29
C ILE A 426 23.03 -22.58 18.39
N GLU A 427 23.83 -22.60 19.44
CA GLU A 427 23.73 -23.54 20.56
C GLU A 427 23.48 -22.78 21.86
N ARG A 428 22.93 -23.49 22.84
CA ARG A 428 22.80 -22.97 24.21
C ARG A 428 24.20 -22.76 24.79
N LYS A 429 24.45 -21.58 25.34
CA LYS A 429 25.69 -21.28 26.04
C LYS A 429 25.79 -22.00 27.38
#